data_81da10b85be888ccd6e98fc33532cfbd
#
_entry.id   81da10b85be888ccd6e98fc33532cfbd
#
_cell.length_a   1.000
_cell.length_b   1.000
_cell.length_c   1.000
_cell.angle_alpha   90.00
_cell.angle_beta   90.00
_cell.angle_gamma   90.00
#
_symmetry.space_group_name_H-M   'P 1'
#
loop_
_entity.id
_entity.type
_entity.pdbx_description
1 polymer ?
#
loop_
_entity_poly.entity_id
_entity_poly.type
_entity_poly.pdbx_seq_one_letter_code
_entity_poly.pdbx_strand_id
1 'polypeptide(L)'
;MRKKYLKAVSFSLIFALCFSLSTAAAHTVSSECDISDIAVAVTAPADETGEGPAFSVNAKSAVLIEVYTGTVLFDQNSDEKLPPASITKIMSLLLIMEAIDSGKISLSDTVSASEHASSMGGSQIWLEVGETMTVDELLKAAVIASANDATVALGEKISGSEEEFVRQMNKRAKELGMNDTEFKNCTGLDAEGHLTTAHDIALMSAELIKHDLIKKYSTVWMDTLRNGESELVNTNKLVRFYSGTTGLKTGTTSNAGYCLSATAERDNTSLVAVIMSAPSSNDRFANAKKLLDYGFANYKYICVSPEKKEYPAIVKDANEPTVNLVPSGNLSLLFKKGNSQEITQEPQIDENITAPVKKGQKLGKIIVSSDNVQLGSIDLICSENLDKISLKTVLSWFLKGLFTP
;
A
#
# COMPACT_ATOMS: atom_id res chain seq x y z
N MET A 1 17.58 -77.48 45.40
CA MET A 1 18.63 -76.96 46.31
C MET A 1 18.70 -75.46 46.11
N ARG A 2 18.15 -74.68 47.07
CA ARG A 2 18.88 -73.82 48.01
C ARG A 2 19.84 -72.81 47.25
N LYS A 3 19.78 -71.50 47.35
CA LYS A 3 19.54 -70.55 48.45
C LYS A 3 19.31 -69.17 47.83
N LYS A 4 18.32 -68.36 48.17
CA LYS A 4 18.31 -67.26 49.15
C LYS A 4 19.64 -66.46 49.17
N TYR A 5 19.56 -65.16 48.81
CA TYR A 5 19.92 -64.08 49.74
C TYR A 5 19.38 -62.71 49.25
N LEU A 6 18.75 -62.10 50.12
CA LEU A 6 18.23 -60.75 50.36
C LEU A 6 19.39 -59.77 50.59
N LYS A 7 19.19 -58.51 50.20
CA LYS A 7 19.69 -57.24 50.78
C LYS A 7 20.14 -56.32 49.63
N ALA A 8 19.94 -55.04 49.58
CA ALA A 8 19.56 -54.04 50.55
C ALA A 8 19.01 -52.81 49.80
N VAL A 9 18.11 -52.12 50.44
CA VAL A 9 17.62 -50.80 50.08
C VAL A 9 18.76 -49.78 50.18
N SER A 10 19.00 -48.98 49.15
CA SER A 10 19.73 -47.73 49.26
C SER A 10 18.93 -46.61 48.60
N PHE A 11 18.40 -45.75 49.44
CA PHE A 11 17.75 -44.51 49.07
C PHE A 11 18.84 -43.54 48.59
N SER A 12 18.85 -43.20 47.33
CA SER A 12 19.62 -42.06 46.83
C SER A 12 18.64 -41.02 46.25
N LEU A 13 18.46 -39.98 47.02
CA LEU A 13 17.73 -38.77 46.67
C LEU A 13 18.53 -38.07 45.55
N ILE A 14 18.07 -38.18 44.30
CA ILE A 14 18.59 -37.36 43.21
C ILE A 14 17.66 -36.18 43.07
N PHE A 15 18.15 -35.01 43.50
CA PHE A 15 17.54 -33.71 43.28
C PHE A 15 17.65 -33.43 41.78
N ALA A 16 16.63 -33.67 41.00
CA ALA A 16 16.54 -33.25 39.61
C ALA A 16 16.21 -31.76 39.60
N LEU A 17 17.22 -30.93 39.36
CA LEU A 17 17.04 -29.53 39.01
C LEU A 17 16.37 -29.49 37.62
N CYS A 18 15.07 -29.20 37.59
CA CYS A 18 14.39 -28.84 36.35
C CYS A 18 14.88 -27.46 35.92
N PHE A 19 15.87 -27.42 35.06
CA PHE A 19 16.16 -26.26 34.22
C PHE A 19 15.05 -26.21 33.18
N SER A 20 14.06 -25.36 33.40
CA SER A 20 13.13 -24.94 32.35
C SER A 20 13.90 -24.08 31.35
N LEU A 21 14.37 -24.70 30.27
CA LEU A 21 14.73 -23.95 29.08
C LEU A 21 13.42 -23.32 28.55
N SER A 22 13.25 -22.04 28.81
CA SER A 22 12.36 -21.20 28.02
C SER A 22 12.95 -21.12 26.61
N THR A 23 12.47 -21.96 25.72
CA THR A 23 12.66 -21.72 24.29
C THR A 23 11.83 -20.48 23.96
N ALA A 24 12.50 -19.34 23.85
CA ALA A 24 11.93 -18.20 23.19
C ALA A 24 11.59 -18.65 21.75
N ALA A 25 10.30 -18.85 21.50
CA ALA A 25 9.84 -19.05 20.14
C ALA A 25 10.08 -17.73 19.40
N ALA A 26 11.05 -17.73 18.50
CA ALA A 26 11.18 -16.68 17.52
C ALA A 26 9.90 -16.73 16.67
N HIS A 27 8.96 -15.84 16.93
CA HIS A 27 7.81 -15.67 16.09
C HIS A 27 8.30 -15.15 14.74
N THR A 28 8.17 -15.98 13.72
CA THR A 28 8.30 -15.56 12.34
C THR A 28 7.17 -14.57 12.06
N VAL A 29 7.53 -13.31 11.92
CA VAL A 29 6.62 -12.27 11.41
C VAL A 29 6.12 -12.75 10.04
N SER A 30 4.81 -12.98 9.89
CA SER A 30 4.25 -13.41 8.62
C SER A 30 4.46 -12.32 7.58
N SER A 31 4.94 -12.70 6.40
CA SER A 31 5.33 -11.79 5.33
C SER A 31 4.16 -11.23 4.50
N GLU A 32 2.92 -11.61 4.79
CA GLU A 32 1.76 -11.19 4.02
C GLU A 32 0.86 -10.30 4.89
N CYS A 33 0.90 -8.98 4.59
CA CYS A 33 -0.06 -8.01 5.10
C CYS A 33 -1.17 -7.88 4.06
N ASP A 34 -2.40 -8.20 4.43
CA ASP A 34 -3.54 -7.96 3.56
C ASP A 34 -3.76 -6.44 3.48
N ILE A 35 -3.69 -5.88 2.27
CA ILE A 35 -3.62 -4.43 2.01
C ILE A 35 -4.92 -3.73 2.44
N SER A 36 -6.04 -4.47 2.54
CA SER A 36 -7.34 -3.95 2.94
C SER A 36 -7.44 -3.52 4.41
N ASP A 37 -6.50 -3.96 5.28
CA ASP A 37 -6.60 -3.84 6.74
C ASP A 37 -5.48 -2.98 7.36
N ILE A 38 -4.92 -1.99 6.63
CA ILE A 38 -3.85 -1.13 7.14
C ILE A 38 -4.44 -0.07 8.07
N ALA A 39 -4.24 -0.22 9.37
CA ALA A 39 -4.49 0.83 10.36
C ALA A 39 -3.24 1.71 10.49
N VAL A 40 -3.42 2.99 10.28
CA VAL A 40 -2.53 4.11 10.60
C VAL A 40 -1.01 3.84 10.50
N ALA A 41 -0.39 4.39 9.47
CA ALA A 41 1.08 4.48 9.38
C ALA A 41 1.62 5.34 10.52
N VAL A 42 2.50 4.78 11.33
CA VAL A 42 3.30 5.54 12.29
C VAL A 42 4.75 5.46 11.85
N THR A 43 5.34 6.59 11.57
CA THR A 43 6.77 6.68 11.31
C THR A 43 7.53 6.39 12.60
N ALA A 44 8.49 5.45 12.56
CA ALA A 44 9.53 5.44 13.58
C ALA A 44 10.17 6.83 13.62
N PRO A 45 10.57 7.34 14.79
CA PRO A 45 11.10 8.69 14.90
C PRO A 45 12.19 8.89 13.86
N ALA A 46 12.00 9.92 13.03
CA ALA A 46 13.07 10.39 12.17
C ALA A 46 14.26 10.67 13.07
N ASP A 47 15.45 10.29 12.61
CA ASP A 47 16.70 10.59 13.33
C ASP A 47 16.67 12.07 13.70
N GLU A 48 16.74 12.41 15.01
CA GLU A 48 16.71 13.80 15.51
C GLU A 48 17.85 14.65 14.94
N THR A 49 18.79 14.04 14.18
CA THR A 49 19.90 14.76 13.55
C THR A 49 19.50 15.57 12.33
N GLY A 50 18.28 15.41 11.79
CA GLY A 50 17.72 16.30 10.74
C GLY A 50 18.51 16.36 9.42
N GLU A 51 19.59 15.60 9.28
CA GLU A 51 20.37 15.57 8.05
C GLU A 51 19.81 14.52 7.08
N GLY A 52 19.13 14.98 6.04
CA GLY A 52 18.79 14.17 4.89
C GLY A 52 20.05 13.56 4.26
N PRO A 53 19.92 12.63 3.29
CA PRO A 53 21.08 11.99 2.67
C PRO A 53 22.01 13.04 2.03
N ALA A 54 23.31 12.93 2.33
CA ALA A 54 24.35 13.89 1.88
C ALA A 54 24.66 13.81 0.37
N PHE A 55 23.62 13.65 -0.47
CA PHE A 55 23.78 13.65 -1.93
C PHE A 55 22.58 14.33 -2.60
N SER A 56 22.80 14.78 -3.84
CA SER A 56 21.76 15.27 -4.75
C SER A 56 21.67 14.40 -5.99
N VAL A 57 20.60 14.58 -6.75
CA VAL A 57 20.37 13.96 -8.05
C VAL A 57 20.33 15.02 -9.15
N ASN A 58 20.74 14.66 -10.38
CA ASN A 58 20.74 15.57 -11.51
C ASN A 58 19.32 15.68 -12.12
N ALA A 59 18.44 16.41 -11.41
CA ALA A 59 17.06 16.70 -11.80
C ALA A 59 16.61 17.98 -11.10
N LYS A 60 15.56 18.65 -11.60
CA LYS A 60 15.03 19.84 -10.93
C LYS A 60 14.36 19.48 -9.60
N SER A 61 13.56 18.41 -9.62
CA SER A 61 12.84 17.96 -8.45
C SER A 61 12.90 16.42 -8.37
N ALA A 62 13.00 15.88 -7.15
CA ALA A 62 13.00 14.44 -6.91
C ALA A 62 12.54 14.12 -5.49
N VAL A 63 11.92 12.94 -5.34
CA VAL A 63 11.51 12.41 -4.03
C VAL A 63 11.64 10.90 -4.01
N LEU A 64 11.93 10.34 -2.83
CA LEU A 64 11.83 8.91 -2.55
C LEU A 64 10.91 8.73 -1.35
N ILE A 65 9.89 7.88 -1.47
CA ILE A 65 9.00 7.52 -0.36
C ILE A 65 8.91 6.00 -0.20
N GLU A 66 8.55 5.56 1.01
CA GLU A 66 8.09 4.20 1.25
C GLU A 66 6.56 4.14 1.08
N VAL A 67 6.07 3.12 0.35
CA VAL A 67 4.70 3.04 -0.16
C VAL A 67 3.64 2.96 0.94
N TYR A 68 3.86 2.13 1.96
CA TYR A 68 2.83 1.82 2.96
C TYR A 68 2.79 2.82 4.11
N THR A 69 3.92 3.41 4.46
CA THR A 69 4.02 4.41 5.53
C THR A 69 3.91 5.84 5.01
N GLY A 70 4.10 6.06 3.71
CA GLY A 70 4.18 7.39 3.11
C GLY A 70 5.43 8.19 3.54
N THR A 71 6.37 7.56 4.25
CA THR A 71 7.56 8.23 4.78
C THR A 71 8.46 8.71 3.65
N VAL A 72 8.80 10.00 3.68
CA VAL A 72 9.77 10.61 2.76
C VAL A 72 11.18 10.25 3.22
N LEU A 73 11.95 9.58 2.34
CA LEU A 73 13.33 9.13 2.59
C LEU A 73 14.38 10.02 1.94
N PHE A 74 13.98 10.73 0.90
CA PHE A 74 14.79 11.71 0.19
C PHE A 74 13.87 12.78 -0.37
N ASP A 75 14.30 14.03 -0.26
CA ASP A 75 13.62 15.19 -0.81
C ASP A 75 14.62 16.12 -1.50
N GLN A 76 14.31 16.52 -2.72
CA GLN A 76 14.99 17.58 -3.44
C GLN A 76 13.96 18.39 -4.21
N ASN A 77 13.57 19.55 -3.68
CA ASN A 77 12.56 20.45 -4.27
C ASN A 77 11.25 19.69 -4.62
N SER A 78 10.80 18.76 -3.77
CA SER A 78 9.70 17.85 -4.10
C SER A 78 8.37 18.55 -4.34
N ASP A 79 8.20 19.79 -3.84
CA ASP A 79 7.00 20.61 -4.00
C ASP A 79 7.08 21.60 -5.17
N GLU A 80 8.16 21.57 -5.98
CA GLU A 80 8.27 22.41 -7.17
C GLU A 80 7.22 21.98 -8.22
N LYS A 81 6.37 22.92 -8.66
CA LYS A 81 5.35 22.70 -9.69
C LYS A 81 5.97 22.60 -11.08
N LEU A 82 5.89 21.43 -11.68
CA LEU A 82 6.48 21.13 -12.97
C LEU A 82 5.47 20.40 -13.90
N PRO A 83 5.61 20.50 -15.21
CA PRO A 83 4.82 19.71 -16.15
C PRO A 83 5.11 18.21 -15.97
N PRO A 84 4.08 17.35 -15.84
CA PRO A 84 4.27 15.91 -15.61
C PRO A 84 4.60 15.09 -16.88
N ALA A 85 4.30 15.60 -18.06
CA ALA A 85 4.26 14.79 -19.28
C ALA A 85 3.41 13.52 -19.06
N SER A 86 3.75 12.39 -19.68
CA SER A 86 2.99 11.12 -19.55
C SER A 86 3.01 10.48 -18.14
N ILE A 87 3.66 11.09 -17.14
CA ILE A 87 3.48 10.69 -15.74
C ILE A 87 2.01 10.90 -15.30
N THR A 88 1.31 11.84 -15.91
CA THR A 88 -0.15 12.04 -15.79
C THR A 88 -0.95 10.75 -15.85
N LYS A 89 -0.52 9.81 -16.72
CA LYS A 89 -1.20 8.51 -16.89
C LYS A 89 -1.23 7.64 -15.64
N ILE A 90 -0.42 7.95 -14.63
CA ILE A 90 -0.50 7.24 -13.33
C ILE A 90 -1.89 7.47 -12.71
N MET A 91 -2.40 8.72 -12.72
CA MET A 91 -3.75 9.01 -12.25
C MET A 91 -4.82 8.37 -13.15
N SER A 92 -4.63 8.40 -14.46
CA SER A 92 -5.54 7.73 -15.40
C SER A 92 -5.62 6.23 -15.13
N LEU A 93 -4.48 5.57 -14.94
CA LEU A 93 -4.39 4.15 -14.62
C LEU A 93 -4.96 3.84 -13.24
N LEU A 94 -4.78 4.71 -12.25
CA LEU A 94 -5.39 4.55 -10.92
C LEU A 94 -6.92 4.50 -11.03
N LEU A 95 -7.54 5.46 -11.71
CA LEU A 95 -8.99 5.45 -11.90
C LEU A 95 -9.49 4.23 -12.70
N ILE A 96 -8.68 3.74 -13.64
CA ILE A 96 -9.01 2.52 -14.39
C ILE A 96 -8.94 1.29 -13.48
N MET A 97 -7.91 1.16 -12.62
CA MET A 97 -7.82 0.08 -11.64
C MET A 97 -9.00 0.11 -10.67
N GLU A 98 -9.32 1.28 -10.10
CA GLU A 98 -10.48 1.47 -9.22
C GLU A 98 -11.81 1.11 -9.90
N ALA A 99 -11.97 1.42 -11.20
CA ALA A 99 -13.15 1.04 -11.97
C ALA A 99 -13.25 -0.49 -12.19
N ILE A 100 -12.12 -1.17 -12.35
CA ILE A 100 -12.07 -2.64 -12.45
C ILE A 100 -12.37 -3.27 -11.09
N ASP A 101 -11.74 -2.82 -10.02
CA ASP A 101 -11.91 -3.36 -8.67
C ASP A 101 -13.35 -3.19 -8.15
N SER A 102 -14.01 -2.07 -8.52
CA SER A 102 -15.43 -1.85 -8.21
C SER A 102 -16.39 -2.62 -9.12
N GLY A 103 -15.91 -3.35 -10.13
CA GLY A 103 -16.73 -4.06 -11.10
C GLY A 103 -17.47 -3.17 -12.10
N LYS A 104 -17.11 -1.89 -12.20
CA LYS A 104 -17.69 -0.95 -13.18
C LYS A 104 -17.32 -1.31 -14.61
N ILE A 105 -16.11 -1.82 -14.83
CA ILE A 105 -15.64 -2.40 -16.08
C ILE A 105 -14.89 -3.71 -15.79
N SER A 106 -14.76 -4.58 -16.79
CA SER A 106 -13.97 -5.80 -16.73
C SER A 106 -12.90 -5.83 -17.81
N LEU A 107 -11.83 -6.62 -17.62
CA LEU A 107 -10.75 -6.77 -18.59
C LEU A 107 -11.24 -7.28 -19.96
N SER A 108 -12.33 -8.05 -19.99
CA SER A 108 -12.94 -8.59 -21.21
C SER A 108 -13.92 -7.66 -21.91
N ASP A 109 -14.25 -6.51 -21.28
CA ASP A 109 -15.15 -5.56 -21.92
C ASP A 109 -14.53 -4.98 -23.18
N THR A 110 -15.34 -4.81 -24.19
CA THR A 110 -14.94 -4.20 -25.47
C THR A 110 -15.09 -2.69 -25.39
N VAL A 111 -14.09 -1.98 -25.91
CA VAL A 111 -14.06 -0.53 -26.05
C VAL A 111 -13.91 -0.20 -27.53
N SER A 112 -14.79 0.67 -28.04
CA SER A 112 -14.67 1.20 -29.40
C SER A 112 -13.97 2.56 -29.36
N ALA A 113 -12.93 2.73 -30.15
CA ALA A 113 -12.20 4.00 -30.23
C ALA A 113 -13.07 5.10 -30.87
N SER A 114 -13.19 6.21 -30.17
CA SER A 114 -13.87 7.41 -30.66
C SER A 114 -12.99 8.16 -31.68
N GLU A 115 -13.57 9.10 -32.42
CA GLU A 115 -12.83 10.02 -33.26
C GLU A 115 -11.80 10.83 -32.43
N HIS A 116 -12.17 11.23 -31.21
CA HIS A 116 -11.28 11.94 -30.30
C HIS A 116 -10.09 11.07 -29.89
N ALA A 117 -10.32 9.84 -29.40
CA ALA A 117 -9.24 8.92 -29.03
C ALA A 117 -8.30 8.64 -30.20
N SER A 118 -8.84 8.39 -31.40
CA SER A 118 -8.05 8.10 -32.61
C SER A 118 -7.24 9.31 -33.11
N SER A 119 -7.65 10.54 -32.77
CA SER A 119 -6.96 11.78 -33.15
C SER A 119 -5.77 12.13 -32.26
N MET A 120 -5.53 11.36 -31.18
CA MET A 120 -4.47 11.66 -30.21
C MET A 120 -3.09 11.61 -30.86
N GLY A 121 -2.28 12.64 -30.54
CA GLY A 121 -0.87 12.68 -30.92
C GLY A 121 0.07 12.06 -29.86
N GLY A 122 1.36 12.07 -30.15
CA GLY A 122 2.40 11.55 -29.26
C GLY A 122 2.54 10.04 -29.32
N SER A 123 2.76 9.36 -28.18
CA SER A 123 2.80 7.90 -28.13
C SER A 123 1.42 7.31 -28.36
N GLN A 124 1.28 6.37 -29.27
CA GLN A 124 -0.01 5.78 -29.64
C GLN A 124 0.16 4.39 -30.26
N ILE A 125 -0.91 3.63 -30.28
CA ILE A 125 -1.00 2.34 -30.98
C ILE A 125 -1.77 2.47 -32.31
N TRP A 126 -2.08 3.71 -32.72
CA TRP A 126 -2.74 4.04 -33.99
C TRP A 126 -4.14 3.41 -34.07
N LEU A 127 -4.98 3.67 -33.05
CA LEU A 127 -6.37 3.24 -33.07
C LEU A 127 -7.13 3.93 -34.23
N GLU A 128 -7.83 3.16 -35.03
CA GLU A 128 -8.74 3.66 -36.04
C GLU A 128 -10.10 4.00 -35.42
N VAL A 129 -10.81 4.96 -36.01
CA VAL A 129 -12.17 5.31 -35.56
C VAL A 129 -13.09 4.10 -35.65
N GLY A 130 -13.71 3.72 -34.55
CA GLY A 130 -14.56 2.55 -34.45
C GLY A 130 -13.84 1.22 -34.27
N GLU A 131 -12.49 1.21 -34.29
CA GLU A 131 -11.73 0.01 -33.91
C GLU A 131 -12.09 -0.42 -32.51
N THR A 132 -12.26 -1.74 -32.31
CA THR A 132 -12.64 -2.31 -31.02
C THR A 132 -11.51 -3.14 -30.44
N MET A 133 -11.14 -2.87 -29.19
CA MET A 133 -10.18 -3.64 -28.41
C MET A 133 -10.76 -3.92 -27.02
N THR A 134 -10.23 -4.93 -26.34
CA THR A 134 -10.58 -5.22 -24.95
C THR A 134 -9.92 -4.20 -24.01
N VAL A 135 -10.48 -4.03 -22.81
CA VAL A 135 -9.86 -3.24 -21.73
C VAL A 135 -8.44 -3.74 -21.43
N ASP A 136 -8.21 -5.09 -21.45
CA ASP A 136 -6.89 -5.70 -21.24
C ASP A 136 -5.87 -5.22 -22.30
N GLU A 137 -6.25 -5.25 -23.58
CA GLU A 137 -5.36 -4.81 -24.68
C GLU A 137 -5.03 -3.32 -24.61
N LEU A 138 -6.04 -2.48 -24.31
CA LEU A 138 -5.83 -1.04 -24.15
C LEU A 138 -4.99 -0.72 -22.91
N LEU A 139 -5.13 -1.47 -21.82
CA LEU A 139 -4.25 -1.35 -20.64
C LEU A 139 -2.81 -1.69 -20.98
N LYS A 140 -2.56 -2.78 -21.71
CA LYS A 140 -1.21 -3.12 -22.21
C LYS A 140 -0.62 -1.96 -23.00
N ALA A 141 -1.38 -1.36 -23.90
CA ALA A 141 -0.92 -0.23 -24.71
C ALA A 141 -0.61 1.01 -23.84
N ALA A 142 -1.50 1.37 -22.92
CA ALA A 142 -1.35 2.55 -22.07
C ALA A 142 -0.17 2.42 -21.09
N VAL A 143 0.04 1.24 -20.51
CA VAL A 143 1.11 0.99 -19.52
C VAL A 143 2.46 0.78 -20.20
N ILE A 144 2.55 -0.14 -21.16
CA ILE A 144 3.82 -0.58 -21.77
C ILE A 144 4.33 0.47 -22.74
N ALA A 145 3.53 0.85 -23.75
CA ALA A 145 3.91 1.79 -24.79
C ALA A 145 3.55 3.24 -24.48
N SER A 146 2.85 3.51 -23.36
CA SER A 146 2.39 4.87 -23.01
C SER A 146 1.37 5.46 -24.00
N ALA A 147 0.56 4.62 -24.66
CA ALA A 147 -0.35 5.01 -25.72
C ALA A 147 -1.41 6.03 -25.25
N ASN A 148 -1.47 7.18 -25.90
CA ASN A 148 -2.41 8.26 -25.58
C ASN A 148 -3.82 7.91 -26.03
N ASP A 149 -3.97 7.41 -27.25
CA ASP A 149 -5.21 6.95 -27.85
C ASP A 149 -5.90 5.86 -26.98
N ALA A 150 -5.16 4.86 -26.55
CA ALA A 150 -5.66 3.82 -25.62
C ALA A 150 -6.06 4.41 -24.27
N THR A 151 -5.32 5.38 -23.74
CA THR A 151 -5.64 6.02 -22.45
C THR A 151 -6.93 6.82 -22.53
N VAL A 152 -7.11 7.60 -23.61
CA VAL A 152 -8.35 8.36 -23.86
C VAL A 152 -9.55 7.42 -24.04
N ALA A 153 -9.41 6.37 -24.86
CA ALA A 153 -10.49 5.40 -25.08
C ALA A 153 -10.96 4.72 -23.77
N LEU A 154 -10.02 4.38 -22.88
CA LEU A 154 -10.34 3.84 -21.54
C LEU A 154 -11.01 4.88 -20.65
N GLY A 155 -10.54 6.12 -20.66
CA GLY A 155 -11.16 7.22 -19.91
C GLY A 155 -12.57 7.52 -20.35
N GLU A 156 -12.83 7.56 -21.67
CA GLU A 156 -14.17 7.71 -22.25
C GLU A 156 -15.09 6.53 -21.90
N LYS A 157 -14.59 5.29 -21.95
CA LYS A 157 -15.34 4.09 -21.52
C LYS A 157 -15.84 4.21 -20.08
N ILE A 158 -15.02 4.75 -19.19
CA ILE A 158 -15.32 4.85 -17.76
C ILE A 158 -16.25 6.04 -17.48
N SER A 159 -16.05 7.17 -18.16
CA SER A 159 -16.64 8.46 -17.77
C SER A 159 -17.54 9.09 -18.83
N GLY A 160 -17.58 8.51 -20.03
CA GLY A 160 -18.39 9.01 -21.16
C GLY A 160 -17.66 10.07 -22.01
N SER A 161 -16.69 10.81 -21.45
CA SER A 161 -15.82 11.73 -22.18
C SER A 161 -14.48 11.92 -21.46
N GLU A 162 -13.45 12.42 -22.17
CA GLU A 162 -12.16 12.78 -21.54
C GLU A 162 -12.34 13.93 -20.53
N GLU A 163 -13.18 14.93 -20.80
CA GLU A 163 -13.41 16.04 -19.87
C GLU A 163 -13.96 15.57 -18.53
N GLU A 164 -14.94 14.66 -18.56
CA GLU A 164 -15.49 14.08 -17.32
C GLU A 164 -14.47 13.21 -16.62
N PHE A 165 -13.65 12.48 -17.37
CA PHE A 165 -12.56 11.67 -16.80
C PHE A 165 -11.51 12.56 -16.11
N VAL A 166 -11.11 13.65 -16.74
CA VAL A 166 -10.17 14.64 -16.16
C VAL A 166 -10.78 15.30 -14.91
N ARG A 167 -12.07 15.56 -14.89
CA ARG A 167 -12.76 16.05 -13.68
C ARG A 167 -12.65 15.04 -12.53
N GLN A 168 -12.80 13.76 -12.83
CA GLN A 168 -12.61 12.68 -11.83
C GLN A 168 -11.15 12.56 -11.40
N MET A 169 -10.17 12.69 -12.32
CA MET A 169 -8.73 12.73 -11.96
C MET A 169 -8.43 13.86 -10.97
N ASN A 170 -8.93 15.06 -11.21
CA ASN A 170 -8.73 16.22 -10.31
C ASN A 170 -9.43 16.03 -8.95
N LYS A 171 -10.61 15.39 -8.94
CA LYS A 171 -11.30 15.03 -7.70
C LYS A 171 -10.45 14.02 -6.89
N ARG A 172 -9.98 12.97 -7.55
CA ARG A 172 -9.17 11.93 -6.88
C ARG A 172 -7.82 12.47 -6.38
N ALA A 173 -7.21 13.39 -7.13
CA ALA A 173 -5.99 14.08 -6.70
C ALA A 173 -6.22 14.80 -5.35
N LYS A 174 -7.33 15.52 -5.20
CA LYS A 174 -7.68 16.18 -3.93
C LYS A 174 -7.91 15.18 -2.80
N GLU A 175 -8.58 14.06 -3.07
CA GLU A 175 -8.80 13.00 -2.09
C GLU A 175 -7.50 12.35 -1.60
N LEU A 176 -6.47 12.28 -2.46
CA LEU A 176 -5.12 11.81 -2.13
C LEU A 176 -4.24 12.88 -1.46
N GLY A 177 -4.73 14.12 -1.29
CA GLY A 177 -3.95 15.21 -0.73
C GLY A 177 -2.97 15.87 -1.71
N MET A 178 -3.10 15.62 -3.02
CA MET A 178 -2.29 16.22 -4.09
C MET A 178 -2.72 17.67 -4.32
N ASN A 179 -2.35 18.56 -3.41
CA ASN A 179 -2.87 19.93 -3.38
C ASN A 179 -2.24 20.85 -4.44
N ASP A 180 -1.11 20.46 -4.99
CA ASP A 180 -0.35 21.23 -5.97
C ASP A 180 -0.44 20.64 -7.38
N THR A 181 -1.45 19.80 -7.62
CA THR A 181 -1.68 19.12 -8.91
C THR A 181 -2.96 19.60 -9.56
N GLU A 182 -2.87 19.90 -10.86
CA GLU A 182 -4.01 20.14 -11.74
C GLU A 182 -3.82 19.44 -13.08
N PHE A 183 -4.73 18.53 -13.42
CA PHE A 183 -4.78 17.85 -14.71
C PHE A 183 -5.68 18.60 -15.70
N LYS A 184 -5.22 18.77 -16.94
CA LYS A 184 -5.97 19.38 -18.06
C LYS A 184 -6.36 18.36 -19.13
N ASN A 185 -5.68 17.21 -19.17
CA ASN A 185 -5.98 16.06 -20.01
C ASN A 185 -5.54 14.77 -19.29
N CYS A 186 -5.96 13.63 -19.82
CA CYS A 186 -5.66 12.33 -19.18
C CYS A 186 -4.35 11.69 -19.64
N THR A 187 -3.62 12.32 -20.59
CA THR A 187 -2.45 11.73 -21.25
C THR A 187 -1.12 12.38 -20.86
N GLY A 188 -1.15 13.65 -20.44
CA GLY A 188 0.03 14.46 -20.12
C GLY A 188 0.64 15.17 -21.32
N LEU A 189 -0.14 15.40 -22.38
CA LEU A 189 0.22 16.35 -23.40
C LEU A 189 0.29 17.77 -22.81
N ASP A 190 1.22 18.58 -23.29
CA ASP A 190 1.45 19.93 -22.76
C ASP A 190 0.17 20.78 -22.88
N ALA A 191 -0.25 21.36 -21.77
CA ALA A 191 -1.38 22.29 -21.68
C ALA A 191 -1.10 23.32 -20.59
N GLU A 192 -1.60 24.54 -20.77
CA GLU A 192 -1.45 25.61 -19.78
C GLU A 192 -2.07 25.21 -18.45
N GLY A 193 -1.31 25.34 -17.36
CA GLY A 193 -1.74 24.96 -16.01
C GLY A 193 -1.78 23.45 -15.74
N HIS A 194 -1.29 22.59 -16.66
CA HIS A 194 -1.13 21.16 -16.40
C HIS A 194 0.16 20.93 -15.62
N LEU A 195 0.07 21.02 -14.29
CA LEU A 195 1.21 21.01 -13.39
C LEU A 195 0.99 20.02 -12.23
N THR A 196 2.09 19.54 -11.69
CA THR A 196 2.14 18.67 -10.51
C THR A 196 3.48 18.83 -9.80
N THR A 197 3.68 18.13 -8.69
CA THR A 197 4.95 18.09 -7.94
C THR A 197 5.47 16.67 -7.85
N ALA A 198 6.76 16.48 -7.56
CA ALA A 198 7.30 15.13 -7.35
C ALA A 198 6.65 14.44 -6.15
N HIS A 199 6.34 15.20 -5.09
CA HIS A 199 5.61 14.69 -3.92
C HIS A 199 4.21 14.18 -4.30
N ASP A 200 3.42 14.97 -5.01
CA ASP A 200 2.08 14.57 -5.44
C ASP A 200 2.11 13.33 -6.37
N ILE A 201 3.10 13.27 -7.28
CA ILE A 201 3.31 12.07 -8.11
C ILE A 201 3.61 10.84 -7.24
N ALA A 202 4.40 11.00 -6.18
CA ALA A 202 4.72 9.89 -5.30
C ALA A 202 3.46 9.36 -4.59
N LEU A 203 2.55 10.25 -4.15
CA LEU A 203 1.28 9.87 -3.55
C LEU A 203 0.41 9.02 -4.49
N MET A 204 0.14 9.50 -5.72
CA MET A 204 -0.66 8.72 -6.67
C MET A 204 0.04 7.45 -7.15
N SER A 205 1.37 7.42 -7.18
CA SER A 205 2.15 6.22 -7.54
C SER A 205 2.07 5.17 -6.44
N ALA A 206 2.18 5.58 -5.17
CA ALA A 206 2.02 4.69 -4.02
C ALA A 206 0.62 4.09 -3.97
N GLU A 207 -0.41 4.86 -4.31
CA GLU A 207 -1.77 4.35 -4.36
C GLU A 207 -1.96 3.35 -5.51
N LEU A 208 -1.52 3.70 -6.73
CA LEU A 208 -1.65 2.82 -7.89
C LEU A 208 -0.95 1.48 -7.71
N ILE A 209 0.24 1.45 -7.10
CA ILE A 209 1.02 0.20 -6.97
C ILE A 209 0.43 -0.78 -5.96
N LYS A 210 -0.51 -0.35 -5.11
CA LYS A 210 -1.27 -1.21 -4.21
C LYS A 210 -2.27 -2.11 -4.96
N HIS A 211 -2.67 -1.73 -6.18
CA HIS A 211 -3.49 -2.57 -7.05
C HIS A 211 -2.62 -3.63 -7.72
N ASP A 212 -2.71 -4.88 -7.30
CA ASP A 212 -1.84 -5.95 -7.84
C ASP A 212 -2.00 -6.15 -9.34
N LEU A 213 -3.16 -5.82 -9.89
CA LEU A 213 -3.42 -5.94 -11.32
C LEU A 213 -2.46 -5.08 -12.15
N ILE A 214 -2.09 -3.86 -11.70
CA ILE A 214 -1.18 -2.99 -12.47
C ILE A 214 0.19 -3.63 -12.67
N LYS A 215 0.67 -4.41 -11.68
CA LYS A 215 1.97 -5.08 -11.73
C LYS A 215 2.06 -6.09 -12.89
N LYS A 216 0.92 -6.69 -13.30
CA LYS A 216 0.86 -7.61 -14.45
C LYS A 216 1.22 -6.93 -15.77
N TYR A 217 1.05 -5.63 -15.88
CA TYR A 217 1.38 -4.84 -17.07
C TYR A 217 2.68 -4.05 -16.89
N SER A 218 2.87 -3.40 -15.75
CA SER A 218 4.00 -2.49 -15.52
C SER A 218 5.35 -3.19 -15.45
N THR A 219 5.39 -4.49 -15.13
CA THR A 219 6.60 -5.33 -15.11
C THR A 219 6.92 -6.02 -16.44
N VAL A 220 6.05 -5.89 -17.43
CA VAL A 220 6.26 -6.50 -18.76
C VAL A 220 7.23 -5.65 -19.56
N TRP A 221 8.31 -6.26 -20.10
CA TRP A 221 9.28 -5.57 -20.94
C TRP A 221 8.79 -5.44 -22.39
N MET A 222 8.22 -6.48 -22.96
CA MET A 222 7.70 -6.50 -24.33
C MET A 222 6.43 -7.32 -24.39
N ASP A 223 5.46 -6.92 -25.19
CA ASP A 223 4.22 -7.64 -25.49
C ASP A 223 3.78 -7.31 -26.93
N THR A 224 2.67 -7.84 -27.36
CA THR A 224 2.10 -7.59 -28.69
C THR A 224 0.59 -7.33 -28.60
N LEU A 225 0.06 -6.63 -29.61
CA LEU A 225 -1.38 -6.44 -29.83
C LEU A 225 -1.75 -6.95 -31.22
N ARG A 226 -3.05 -7.00 -31.51
CA ARG A 226 -3.60 -7.39 -32.83
C ARG A 226 -3.01 -8.72 -33.34
N ASN A 227 -3.04 -9.74 -32.46
CA ASN A 227 -2.50 -11.10 -32.76
C ASN A 227 -1.02 -11.11 -33.19
N GLY A 228 -0.21 -10.20 -32.66
CA GLY A 228 1.23 -10.14 -32.94
C GLY A 228 1.64 -9.11 -34.02
N GLU A 229 0.69 -8.41 -34.63
CA GLU A 229 0.99 -7.40 -35.66
C GLU A 229 1.59 -6.10 -35.11
N SER A 230 1.32 -5.77 -33.84
CA SER A 230 1.82 -4.56 -33.19
C SER A 230 2.68 -4.90 -31.98
N GLU A 231 3.96 -4.55 -32.01
CA GLU A 231 4.87 -4.76 -30.88
C GLU A 231 4.76 -3.61 -29.87
N LEU A 232 4.76 -3.96 -28.59
CA LEU A 232 4.86 -3.04 -27.47
C LEU A 232 6.19 -3.22 -26.76
N VAL A 233 6.89 -2.11 -26.51
CA VAL A 233 8.14 -2.09 -25.73
C VAL A 233 7.98 -1.13 -24.57
N ASN A 234 8.30 -1.60 -23.35
CA ASN A 234 8.14 -0.80 -22.16
C ASN A 234 9.09 0.41 -22.17
N THR A 235 8.52 1.58 -21.99
CA THR A 235 9.29 2.84 -21.93
C THR A 235 10.14 2.94 -20.68
N ASN A 236 9.80 2.18 -19.62
CA ASN A 236 10.57 2.09 -18.37
C ASN A 236 11.65 1.01 -18.46
N LYS A 237 12.87 1.42 -18.77
CA LYS A 237 14.03 0.50 -18.88
C LYS A 237 14.39 -0.21 -17.57
N LEU A 238 13.94 0.29 -16.40
CA LEU A 238 14.21 -0.36 -15.11
C LEU A 238 13.59 -1.76 -15.04
N VAL A 239 12.46 -1.97 -15.70
CA VAL A 239 11.80 -3.29 -15.80
C VAL A 239 12.76 -4.39 -16.25
N ARG A 240 13.68 -4.07 -17.13
CA ARG A 240 14.69 -5.03 -17.63
C ARG A 240 16.01 -4.99 -16.85
N PHE A 241 16.39 -3.81 -16.31
CA PHE A 241 17.76 -3.55 -15.86
C PHE A 241 17.89 -3.24 -14.36
N TYR A 242 16.80 -3.36 -13.58
CA TYR A 242 16.84 -3.13 -12.13
C TYR A 242 16.00 -4.20 -11.41
N SER A 243 16.65 -4.99 -10.57
CA SER A 243 15.99 -6.09 -9.84
C SER A 243 14.96 -5.55 -8.85
N GLY A 244 13.79 -6.20 -8.81
CA GLY A 244 12.68 -5.81 -7.93
C GLY A 244 11.81 -4.68 -8.50
N THR A 245 12.03 -4.21 -9.74
CA THR A 245 11.17 -3.20 -10.36
C THR A 245 9.74 -3.70 -10.48
N THR A 246 8.79 -2.93 -9.94
CA THR A 246 7.34 -3.15 -10.06
C THR A 246 6.67 -2.18 -11.04
N GLY A 247 7.38 -1.13 -11.49
CA GLY A 247 6.90 -0.16 -12.47
C GLY A 247 7.67 1.15 -12.41
N LEU A 248 7.15 2.36 -12.74
CA LEU A 248 5.74 2.56 -13.07
C LEU A 248 5.63 3.28 -14.43
N LYS A 249 6.02 4.59 -14.50
CA LYS A 249 5.75 5.40 -15.68
C LYS A 249 6.86 6.38 -16.00
N THR A 250 7.16 6.51 -17.30
CA THR A 250 8.03 7.58 -17.86
C THR A 250 7.19 8.70 -18.45
N GLY A 251 7.75 9.90 -18.50
CA GLY A 251 7.19 11.03 -19.20
C GLY A 251 8.29 11.84 -19.91
N THR A 252 7.98 12.43 -21.06
CA THR A 252 8.90 13.33 -21.75
C THR A 252 8.11 14.25 -22.67
N THR A 253 8.28 15.55 -22.51
CA THR A 253 7.95 16.60 -23.48
C THR A 253 9.08 17.62 -23.51
N SER A 254 9.06 18.55 -24.45
CA SER A 254 10.04 19.64 -24.48
C SER A 254 10.00 20.52 -23.23
N ASN A 255 8.80 20.70 -22.64
CA ASN A 255 8.61 21.53 -21.46
C ASN A 255 8.95 20.79 -20.17
N ALA A 256 8.57 19.50 -20.07
CA ALA A 256 8.77 18.69 -18.87
C ALA A 256 10.22 18.18 -18.72
N GLY A 257 10.99 18.07 -19.81
CA GLY A 257 12.25 17.32 -19.81
C GLY A 257 11.99 15.82 -19.62
N TYR A 258 12.91 15.11 -18.98
CA TYR A 258 12.79 13.66 -18.76
C TYR A 258 12.31 13.37 -17.34
N CYS A 259 11.09 12.84 -17.24
CA CYS A 259 10.43 12.49 -15.98
C CYS A 259 10.29 10.96 -15.81
N LEU A 260 10.29 10.49 -14.58
CA LEU A 260 10.13 9.08 -14.22
C LEU A 260 9.49 8.96 -12.82
N SER A 261 8.44 8.18 -12.71
CA SER A 261 8.04 7.55 -11.45
C SER A 261 8.45 6.09 -11.54
N ALA A 262 9.39 5.67 -10.71
CA ALA A 262 9.89 4.31 -10.62
C ALA A 262 9.44 3.68 -9.31
N THR A 263 8.90 2.45 -9.38
CA THR A 263 8.56 1.66 -8.21
C THR A 263 9.36 0.37 -8.19
N ALA A 264 9.77 -0.04 -7.01
CA ALA A 264 10.46 -1.31 -6.80
C ALA A 264 10.16 -1.87 -5.43
N GLU A 265 10.21 -3.19 -5.30
CA GLU A 265 9.97 -3.92 -4.06
C GLU A 265 11.05 -4.95 -3.82
N ARG A 266 11.60 -5.00 -2.59
CA ARG A 266 12.55 -6.00 -2.12
C ARG A 266 12.30 -6.27 -0.65
N ASP A 267 12.27 -7.53 -0.26
CA ASP A 267 12.10 -7.94 1.15
C ASP A 267 10.92 -7.22 1.83
N ASN A 268 9.77 -7.16 1.17
CA ASN A 268 8.53 -6.47 1.56
C ASN A 268 8.66 -4.92 1.72
N THR A 269 9.79 -4.34 1.41
CA THR A 269 9.96 -2.88 1.37
C THR A 269 9.63 -2.40 -0.03
N SER A 270 8.59 -1.58 -0.17
CA SER A 270 8.12 -1.05 -1.45
C SER A 270 8.40 0.45 -1.53
N LEU A 271 9.13 0.87 -2.56
CA LEU A 271 9.61 2.24 -2.72
C LEU A 271 9.11 2.89 -4.01
N VAL A 272 8.83 4.19 -3.93
CA VAL A 272 8.58 5.07 -5.09
C VAL A 272 9.67 6.12 -5.18
N ALA A 273 10.39 6.14 -6.30
CA ALA A 273 11.36 7.18 -6.64
C ALA A 273 10.81 8.01 -7.80
N VAL A 274 10.55 9.29 -7.57
CA VAL A 274 10.09 10.23 -8.60
C VAL A 274 11.23 11.14 -8.98
N ILE A 275 11.45 11.28 -10.29
CA ILE A 275 12.43 12.20 -10.90
C ILE A 275 11.67 13.11 -11.87
N MET A 276 11.79 14.42 -11.68
CA MET A 276 11.16 15.43 -12.54
C MET A 276 12.21 16.28 -13.23
N SER A 277 12.02 16.49 -14.52
CA SER A 277 12.84 17.40 -15.33
C SER A 277 14.35 17.08 -15.28
N ALA A 278 14.70 15.80 -15.41
CA ALA A 278 16.10 15.41 -15.64
C ALA A 278 16.57 15.86 -17.03
N PRO A 279 17.88 16.14 -17.23
CA PRO A 279 18.41 16.66 -18.51
C PRO A 279 18.42 15.60 -19.62
N SER A 280 18.46 14.31 -19.27
CA SER A 280 18.48 13.22 -20.26
C SER A 280 17.73 11.98 -19.78
N SER A 281 17.41 11.11 -20.75
CA SER A 281 16.82 9.79 -20.44
C SER A 281 17.76 8.94 -19.56
N ASN A 282 19.08 9.04 -19.74
CA ASN A 282 20.03 8.30 -18.92
C ASN A 282 20.06 8.83 -17.49
N ASP A 283 20.01 10.15 -17.30
CA ASP A 283 20.01 10.78 -15.98
C ASP A 283 18.77 10.36 -15.17
N ARG A 284 17.54 10.39 -15.75
CA ARG A 284 16.34 10.00 -15.01
C ARG A 284 16.42 8.56 -14.47
N PHE A 285 16.97 7.61 -15.26
CA PHE A 285 17.12 6.23 -14.81
C PHE A 285 18.26 6.06 -13.81
N ALA A 286 19.39 6.74 -14.01
CA ALA A 286 20.51 6.71 -13.07
C ALA A 286 20.11 7.29 -11.70
N ASN A 287 19.41 8.42 -11.70
CA ASN A 287 18.93 9.07 -10.50
C ASN A 287 17.90 8.22 -9.76
N ALA A 288 16.93 7.62 -10.47
CA ALA A 288 15.95 6.74 -9.85
C ALA A 288 16.60 5.51 -9.21
N LYS A 289 17.56 4.86 -9.89
CA LYS A 289 18.35 3.76 -9.31
C LYS A 289 19.07 4.19 -8.04
N LYS A 290 19.73 5.36 -8.06
CA LYS A 290 20.44 5.89 -6.89
C LYS A 290 19.52 6.08 -5.69
N LEU A 291 18.31 6.61 -5.90
CA LEU A 291 17.32 6.78 -4.83
C LEU A 291 16.82 5.42 -4.32
N LEU A 292 16.44 4.50 -5.21
CA LEU A 292 15.96 3.18 -4.82
C LEU A 292 17.06 2.39 -4.07
N ASP A 293 18.32 2.42 -4.55
CA ASP A 293 19.44 1.77 -3.88
C ASP A 293 19.68 2.36 -2.49
N TYR A 294 19.58 3.69 -2.33
CA TYR A 294 19.66 4.35 -1.04
C TYR A 294 18.55 3.86 -0.10
N GLY A 295 17.30 3.83 -0.55
CA GLY A 295 16.18 3.36 0.24
C GLY A 295 16.35 1.92 0.68
N PHE A 296 16.64 0.99 -0.24
CA PHE A 296 16.85 -0.41 0.09
C PHE A 296 18.09 -0.68 0.93
N ALA A 297 19.15 0.12 0.80
CA ALA A 297 20.32 -0.04 1.65
C ALA A 297 20.07 0.35 3.11
N ASN A 298 19.27 1.40 3.32
CA ASN A 298 19.17 2.04 4.63
C ASN A 298 17.86 1.72 5.38
N TYR A 299 16.81 1.27 4.71
CA TYR A 299 15.50 1.11 5.33
C TYR A 299 14.93 -0.30 5.15
N LYS A 300 14.07 -0.70 6.08
CA LYS A 300 13.31 -1.95 6.06
C LYS A 300 11.89 -1.68 6.54
N TYR A 301 10.92 -2.10 5.75
CA TYR A 301 9.51 -2.11 6.13
C TYR A 301 9.16 -3.38 6.93
N ILE A 302 8.32 -3.22 7.95
CA ILE A 302 7.77 -4.32 8.74
C ILE A 302 6.28 -4.08 8.92
N CYS A 303 5.47 -5.07 8.55
CA CYS A 303 4.06 -5.13 8.89
C CYS A 303 3.90 -5.90 10.20
N VAL A 304 3.39 -5.25 11.23
CA VAL A 304 3.13 -5.86 12.53
C VAL A 304 1.67 -6.29 12.58
N SER A 305 1.45 -7.60 12.54
CA SER A 305 0.12 -8.19 12.72
C SER A 305 -0.15 -8.44 14.21
N PRO A 306 -1.39 -8.27 14.68
CA PRO A 306 -1.76 -8.59 16.06
C PRO A 306 -1.50 -10.05 16.40
N GLU A 307 -0.95 -10.30 17.59
CA GLU A 307 -0.68 -11.67 18.08
C GLU A 307 -1.96 -12.50 18.27
N LYS A 308 -3.06 -11.84 18.62
CA LYS A 308 -4.37 -12.48 18.82
C LYS A 308 -5.43 -11.84 17.94
N LYS A 309 -6.37 -12.66 17.48
CA LYS A 309 -7.52 -12.19 16.69
C LYS A 309 -8.62 -11.58 17.53
N GLU A 310 -8.71 -11.95 18.81
CA GLU A 310 -9.78 -11.54 19.72
C GLU A 310 -9.24 -11.25 21.13
N TYR A 311 -9.80 -10.23 21.76
CA TYR A 311 -9.46 -9.75 23.10
C TYR A 311 -10.76 -9.61 23.91
N PRO A 312 -11.03 -10.44 24.93
CA PRO A 312 -12.26 -10.36 25.71
C PRO A 312 -12.25 -9.09 26.57
N ALA A 313 -13.37 -8.37 26.55
CA ALA A 313 -13.63 -7.19 27.38
C ALA A 313 -14.92 -7.35 28.20
N ILE A 314 -14.94 -6.77 29.41
CA ILE A 314 -16.10 -6.74 30.28
C ILE A 314 -16.89 -5.46 30.02
N VAL A 315 -18.20 -5.59 29.77
CA VAL A 315 -19.11 -4.47 29.53
C VAL A 315 -20.16 -4.43 30.65
N LYS A 316 -20.17 -3.30 31.38
CA LYS A 316 -21.13 -3.05 32.45
C LYS A 316 -22.52 -2.74 31.86
N ASP A 317 -23.58 -3.10 32.61
CA ASP A 317 -24.98 -2.83 32.25
C ASP A 317 -25.39 -3.39 30.87
N ALA A 318 -24.70 -4.39 30.34
CA ALA A 318 -25.03 -5.06 29.09
C ALA A 318 -25.89 -6.30 29.29
N ASN A 319 -26.64 -6.69 28.25
CA ASN A 319 -27.36 -7.97 28.24
C ASN A 319 -26.41 -9.16 28.35
N GLU A 320 -25.23 -9.05 27.78
CA GLU A 320 -24.11 -9.98 27.90
C GLU A 320 -22.92 -9.26 28.53
N PRO A 321 -22.33 -9.78 29.61
CA PRO A 321 -21.32 -9.07 30.38
C PRO A 321 -19.94 -9.01 29.68
N THR A 322 -19.77 -9.75 28.60
CA THR A 322 -18.51 -9.86 27.87
C THR A 322 -18.71 -9.66 26.37
N VAL A 323 -17.72 -9.06 25.70
CA VAL A 323 -17.66 -8.94 24.25
C VAL A 323 -16.23 -9.20 23.79
N ASN A 324 -16.07 -9.73 22.59
CA ASN A 324 -14.76 -9.82 21.96
C ASN A 324 -14.45 -8.52 21.20
N LEU A 325 -13.33 -7.91 21.53
CA LEU A 325 -12.74 -6.86 20.72
C LEU A 325 -11.85 -7.50 19.66
N VAL A 326 -11.89 -6.97 18.45
CA VAL A 326 -11.07 -7.40 17.34
C VAL A 326 -10.12 -6.27 16.95
N PRO A 327 -8.87 -6.56 16.54
CA PRO A 327 -7.98 -5.55 16.00
C PRO A 327 -8.57 -4.93 14.72
N SER A 328 -8.39 -3.62 14.54
CA SER A 328 -8.87 -2.89 13.36
C SER A 328 -8.01 -3.11 12.12
N GLY A 329 -6.86 -3.78 12.24
CA GLY A 329 -5.92 -4.06 11.15
C GLY A 329 -4.50 -4.31 11.64
N ASN A 330 -3.53 -4.08 10.77
CA ASN A 330 -2.09 -4.23 11.02
C ASN A 330 -1.42 -2.86 11.20
N LEU A 331 -0.20 -2.83 11.74
CA LEU A 331 0.60 -1.60 11.87
C LEU A 331 1.80 -1.65 10.94
N SER A 332 1.89 -0.67 10.04
CA SER A 332 3.03 -0.48 9.14
C SER A 332 4.12 0.34 9.80
N LEU A 333 5.33 -0.19 9.84
CA LEU A 333 6.51 0.45 10.43
C LEU A 333 7.65 0.45 9.44
N LEU A 334 8.42 1.55 9.45
CA LEU A 334 9.65 1.68 8.68
C LEU A 334 10.84 1.90 9.61
N PHE A 335 11.87 1.07 9.50
CA PHE A 335 13.06 1.14 10.34
C PHE A 335 14.30 1.44 9.51
N LYS A 336 15.25 2.19 10.08
CA LYS A 336 16.64 2.21 9.59
C LYS A 336 17.28 0.84 9.85
N LYS A 337 17.96 0.31 8.83
CA LYS A 337 18.74 -0.94 8.95
C LYS A 337 19.94 -0.73 9.89
N GLY A 338 20.32 -1.78 10.60
CA GLY A 338 21.45 -1.76 11.55
C GLY A 338 21.04 -1.84 13.02
N ASN A 339 19.79 -1.54 13.35
CA ASN A 339 19.26 -1.74 14.70
C ASN A 339 18.43 -3.02 14.73
N SER A 340 18.85 -3.97 15.56
CA SER A 340 18.03 -5.15 15.90
C SER A 340 16.98 -4.68 16.91
N GLN A 341 15.71 -4.68 16.52
CA GLN A 341 14.63 -4.27 17.40
C GLN A 341 13.71 -5.44 17.67
N GLU A 342 13.54 -5.78 18.93
CA GLU A 342 12.53 -6.72 19.39
C GLU A 342 11.20 -5.96 19.51
N ILE A 343 10.21 -6.36 18.72
CA ILE A 343 8.87 -5.75 18.74
C ILE A 343 8.04 -6.44 19.81
N THR A 344 7.45 -5.68 20.70
CA THR A 344 6.52 -6.14 21.74
C THR A 344 5.13 -5.57 21.50
N GLN A 345 4.10 -6.34 21.87
CA GLN A 345 2.70 -5.96 21.75
C GLN A 345 2.01 -6.07 23.10
N GLU A 346 1.41 -4.98 23.58
CA GLU A 346 0.68 -4.93 24.84
C GLU A 346 -0.75 -4.43 24.63
N PRO A 347 -1.79 -5.26 24.86
CA PRO A 347 -3.16 -4.84 24.73
C PRO A 347 -3.57 -3.96 25.93
N GLN A 348 -4.12 -2.78 25.63
CA GLN A 348 -4.73 -1.86 26.59
C GLN A 348 -6.21 -1.73 26.27
N ILE A 349 -7.05 -2.38 27.09
CA ILE A 349 -8.51 -2.32 26.97
C ILE A 349 -9.02 -1.22 27.90
N ASP A 350 -10.00 -0.44 27.43
CA ASP A 350 -10.58 0.67 28.19
C ASP A 350 -11.21 0.16 29.48
N GLU A 351 -10.98 0.86 30.55
CA GLU A 351 -11.61 0.59 31.84
C GLU A 351 -13.08 1.08 31.83
N ASN A 352 -13.96 0.38 32.54
CA ASN A 352 -15.36 0.81 32.76
C ASN A 352 -16.21 0.95 31.47
N ILE A 353 -16.04 0.06 30.50
CA ILE A 353 -16.91 0.01 29.33
C ILE A 353 -18.36 -0.24 29.80
N THR A 354 -19.30 0.57 29.32
CA THR A 354 -20.72 0.52 29.72
C THR A 354 -21.61 0.45 28.49
N ALA A 355 -22.60 -0.43 28.53
CA ALA A 355 -23.59 -0.56 27.45
C ALA A 355 -24.51 0.70 27.34
N PRO A 356 -24.98 1.04 26.12
CA PRO A 356 -24.85 0.27 24.88
C PRO A 356 -23.49 0.49 24.21
N VAL A 357 -22.96 -0.56 23.55
CA VAL A 357 -21.76 -0.53 22.75
C VAL A 357 -22.12 -0.91 21.31
N LYS A 358 -21.52 -0.25 20.35
CA LYS A 358 -21.77 -0.49 18.91
C LYS A 358 -20.63 -1.27 18.28
N LYS A 359 -20.97 -2.14 17.32
CA LYS A 359 -19.99 -2.78 16.44
C LYS A 359 -19.11 -1.71 15.79
N GLY A 360 -17.79 -1.95 15.77
CA GLY A 360 -16.80 -1.01 15.25
C GLY A 360 -16.41 0.12 16.22
N GLN A 361 -17.05 0.23 17.40
CA GLN A 361 -16.66 1.21 18.41
C GLN A 361 -15.29 0.84 18.99
N LYS A 362 -14.35 1.78 19.01
CA LYS A 362 -13.05 1.64 19.65
C LYS A 362 -13.22 1.57 21.16
N LEU A 363 -12.66 0.50 21.77
CA LEU A 363 -12.73 0.22 23.20
C LEU A 363 -11.37 -0.19 23.78
N GLY A 364 -10.32 0.10 23.07
CA GLY A 364 -8.95 -0.15 23.49
C GLY A 364 -7.99 -0.03 22.33
N LYS A 365 -6.76 -0.44 22.56
CA LYS A 365 -5.68 -0.46 21.57
C LYS A 365 -4.62 -1.49 21.93
N ILE A 366 -3.85 -1.95 20.97
CA ILE A 366 -2.62 -2.71 21.18
C ILE A 366 -1.47 -1.73 21.02
N ILE A 367 -0.69 -1.51 22.06
CA ILE A 367 0.53 -0.72 21.99
C ILE A 367 1.63 -1.58 21.38
N VAL A 368 2.26 -1.06 20.33
CA VAL A 368 3.43 -1.70 19.70
C VAL A 368 4.66 -0.90 20.09
N SER A 369 5.64 -1.55 20.69
CA SER A 369 6.86 -0.92 21.22
C SER A 369 8.11 -1.70 20.80
N SER A 370 9.25 -1.01 20.83
CA SER A 370 10.58 -1.62 20.76
C SER A 370 11.52 -0.88 21.71
N ASP A 371 12.35 -1.62 22.46
CA ASP A 371 13.28 -1.04 23.44
C ASP A 371 12.62 -0.04 24.41
N ASN A 372 11.37 -0.33 24.85
CA ASN A 372 10.52 0.53 25.68
C ASN A 372 10.09 1.86 25.01
N VAL A 373 10.31 2.03 23.72
CA VAL A 373 9.81 3.17 22.95
C VAL A 373 8.53 2.74 22.20
N GLN A 374 7.44 3.45 22.42
CA GLN A 374 6.20 3.20 21.69
C GLN A 374 6.39 3.60 20.22
N LEU A 375 6.19 2.63 19.31
CA LEU A 375 6.28 2.81 17.86
C LEU A 375 4.91 3.15 17.24
N GLY A 376 3.82 2.68 17.84
CA GLY A 376 2.48 2.91 17.37
C GLY A 376 1.44 2.11 18.15
N SER A 377 0.22 2.09 17.63
CA SER A 377 -0.86 1.28 18.20
C SER A 377 -1.84 0.80 17.14
N ILE A 378 -2.47 -0.35 17.41
CA ILE A 378 -3.56 -0.91 16.61
C ILE A 378 -4.83 -0.79 17.44
N ASP A 379 -5.89 -0.22 16.88
CA ASP A 379 -7.15 -0.04 17.62
C ASP A 379 -7.84 -1.39 17.85
N LEU A 380 -8.41 -1.55 19.03
CA LEU A 380 -9.30 -2.65 19.38
C LEU A 380 -10.74 -2.17 19.29
N ILE A 381 -11.49 -2.75 18.38
CA ILE A 381 -12.88 -2.37 18.08
C ILE A 381 -13.84 -3.49 18.48
N CYS A 382 -15.06 -3.10 18.85
CA CYS A 382 -16.10 -4.04 19.24
C CYS A 382 -16.57 -4.89 18.04
N SER A 383 -16.63 -6.22 18.19
CA SER A 383 -17.01 -7.14 17.11
C SER A 383 -18.51 -7.11 16.79
N GLU A 384 -19.35 -6.71 17.77
CA GLU A 384 -20.82 -6.77 17.67
C GLU A 384 -21.49 -5.64 18.47
N ASN A 385 -22.82 -5.51 18.32
CA ASN A 385 -23.58 -4.56 19.12
C ASN A 385 -23.98 -5.22 20.46
N LEU A 386 -23.78 -4.48 21.56
CA LEU A 386 -24.32 -4.87 22.87
C LEU A 386 -25.30 -3.82 23.36
N ASP A 387 -26.52 -4.25 23.58
CA ASP A 387 -27.57 -3.41 24.14
C ASP A 387 -27.49 -3.37 25.67
N LYS A 388 -28.00 -2.28 26.23
CA LYS A 388 -28.15 -2.14 27.67
C LYS A 388 -29.13 -3.18 28.20
N ILE A 389 -28.82 -3.76 29.39
CA ILE A 389 -29.70 -4.70 30.06
C ILE A 389 -31.08 -4.10 30.27
N SER A 390 -32.11 -4.82 29.85
CA SER A 390 -33.50 -4.42 30.03
C SER A 390 -34.16 -5.12 31.20
N LEU A 391 -35.19 -4.52 31.78
CA LEU A 391 -35.98 -5.12 32.83
C LEU A 391 -36.55 -6.51 32.40
N LYS A 392 -36.94 -6.61 31.10
CA LYS A 392 -37.41 -7.85 30.49
C LYS A 392 -36.34 -8.95 30.51
N THR A 393 -35.10 -8.58 30.24
CA THR A 393 -33.95 -9.50 30.26
C THR A 393 -33.69 -10.00 31.67
N VAL A 394 -33.67 -9.10 32.65
CA VAL A 394 -33.49 -9.45 34.08
C VAL A 394 -34.61 -10.40 34.57
N LEU A 395 -35.85 -10.10 34.22
CA LEU A 395 -37.01 -10.93 34.59
C LEU A 395 -36.92 -12.34 33.93
N SER A 396 -36.48 -12.38 32.69
CA SER A 396 -36.24 -13.65 31.96
C SER A 396 -35.18 -14.52 32.65
N TRP A 397 -34.07 -13.91 33.08
CA TRP A 397 -33.01 -14.61 33.81
C TRP A 397 -33.50 -15.12 35.16
N PHE A 398 -34.24 -14.29 35.89
CA PHE A 398 -34.84 -14.68 37.18
C PHE A 398 -35.82 -15.87 37.03
N LEU A 399 -36.70 -15.84 36.03
CA LEU A 399 -37.61 -16.91 35.72
C LEU A 399 -36.89 -18.20 35.30
N LYS A 400 -35.86 -18.09 34.44
CA LYS A 400 -35.05 -19.25 34.05
C LYS A 400 -34.37 -19.89 35.28
N GLY A 401 -33.79 -19.08 36.18
CA GLY A 401 -33.14 -19.56 37.39
C GLY A 401 -34.08 -20.26 38.40
N LEU A 402 -35.39 -19.94 38.34
CA LEU A 402 -36.41 -20.61 39.18
C LEU A 402 -36.82 -22.00 38.64
N PHE A 403 -36.60 -22.25 37.33
CA PHE A 403 -37.03 -23.51 36.68
C PHE A 403 -35.87 -24.40 36.20
N THR A 404 -34.61 -23.98 36.42
CA THR A 404 -33.44 -24.86 36.25
C THR A 404 -33.01 -25.41 37.60
N PRO A 405 -33.00 -26.75 37.76
CA PRO A 405 -32.60 -27.40 39.02
C PRO A 405 -31.13 -27.24 39.31
#